data_7e052d0e496f8ea3c193d03ea865e1be
#
_entry.id   7e052d0e496f8ea3c193d03ea865e1be
#
_cell.length_a   1.000
_cell.length_b   1.000
_cell.length_c   1.000
_cell.angle_alpha   90.00
_cell.angle_beta   90.00
_cell.angle_gamma   90.00
#
_symmetry.space_group_name_H-M   'P 1'
#
loop_
_entity.id
_entity.type
_entity.pdbx_description
1 polymer ?
#
loop_
_entity_poly.entity_id
_entity_poly.type
_entity_poly.pdbx_seq_one_letter_code
_entity_poly.pdbx_strand_id
1 'polypeptide(L)'
;MKKGEYKLKKQIFRNLYIFLVFILMFSCFFVFGKKVSANENQNAAPIITYYGLNGNDITIQWKAPDGVSYSKVDIYSATSPNGSYRYENTVSGNSYTNTYVAKGVPYYYKLEASYEDNEGYKTVTTYAGKCIINPLPAPSSLE
;
A
#
# COMPACT_ATOMS: atom_id res chain seq x y z
N MET A 1 48.99 -47.13 -20.96
CA MET A 1 47.59 -46.87 -20.48
C MET A 1 46.66 -47.85 -21.19
N LYS A 2 45.92 -48.67 -20.43
CA LYS A 2 45.04 -49.69 -21.00
C LYS A 2 43.80 -49.03 -21.59
N LYS A 3 43.39 -49.42 -22.79
CA LYS A 3 42.26 -48.88 -23.58
C LYS A 3 40.91 -48.81 -22.79
N GLY A 4 40.77 -49.62 -21.75
CA GLY A 4 39.62 -49.63 -20.83
C GLY A 4 39.57 -48.45 -19.87
N GLU A 5 40.68 -47.99 -19.33
CA GLU A 5 40.74 -46.85 -18.40
C GLU A 5 40.37 -45.53 -19.10
N TYR A 6 40.77 -45.38 -20.36
CA TYR A 6 40.40 -44.19 -21.13
C TYR A 6 38.89 -44.10 -21.40
N LYS A 7 38.26 -45.24 -21.72
CA LYS A 7 36.80 -45.30 -21.93
C LYS A 7 36.06 -44.98 -20.64
N LEU A 8 36.50 -45.49 -19.50
CA LEU A 8 35.88 -45.26 -18.21
C LEU A 8 36.00 -43.77 -17.79
N LYS A 9 37.18 -43.17 -17.91
CA LYS A 9 37.37 -41.74 -17.63
C LYS A 9 36.50 -40.87 -18.52
N LYS A 10 36.42 -41.14 -19.80
CA LYS A 10 35.57 -40.39 -20.75
C LYS A 10 34.09 -40.52 -20.41
N GLN A 11 33.63 -41.66 -19.92
CA GLN A 11 32.24 -41.88 -19.48
C GLN A 11 31.95 -41.07 -18.20
N ILE A 12 32.87 -41.07 -17.24
CA ILE A 12 32.75 -40.33 -15.98
C ILE A 12 32.68 -38.80 -16.25
N PHE A 13 33.58 -38.29 -17.10
CA PHE A 13 33.57 -36.87 -17.47
C PHE A 13 32.29 -36.47 -18.20
N ARG A 14 31.75 -37.30 -19.06
CA ARG A 14 30.49 -37.06 -19.77
C ARG A 14 29.31 -37.03 -18.82
N ASN A 15 29.23 -37.94 -17.87
CA ASN A 15 28.18 -37.99 -16.88
C ASN A 15 28.27 -36.81 -15.87
N LEU A 16 29.50 -36.43 -15.50
CA LEU A 16 29.75 -35.25 -14.63
C LEU A 16 29.34 -33.96 -15.33
N TYR A 17 29.63 -33.82 -16.63
CA TYR A 17 29.23 -32.65 -17.43
C TYR A 17 27.71 -32.55 -17.56
N ILE A 18 27.02 -33.66 -17.81
CA ILE A 18 25.55 -33.71 -17.89
C ILE A 18 24.95 -33.33 -16.55
N PHE A 19 25.50 -33.79 -15.42
CA PHE A 19 25.06 -33.50 -14.08
C PHE A 19 25.27 -32.00 -13.75
N LEU A 20 26.41 -31.43 -14.16
CA LEU A 20 26.69 -29.99 -13.98
C LEU A 20 25.73 -29.09 -14.79
N VAL A 21 25.42 -29.50 -16.05
CA VAL A 21 24.43 -28.80 -16.88
C VAL A 21 23.03 -28.89 -16.27
N PHE A 22 22.65 -30.03 -15.68
CA PHE A 22 21.38 -30.18 -14.96
C PHE A 22 21.31 -29.28 -13.73
N ILE A 23 22.39 -29.16 -12.95
CA ILE A 23 22.43 -28.23 -11.78
C ILE A 23 22.33 -26.79 -12.25
N LEU A 24 22.99 -26.39 -13.33
CA LEU A 24 22.89 -25.02 -13.87
C LEU A 24 21.49 -24.73 -14.42
N MET A 25 20.85 -25.68 -15.10
CA MET A 25 19.47 -25.53 -15.56
C MET A 25 18.47 -25.46 -14.39
N PHE A 26 18.68 -26.26 -13.34
CA PHE A 26 17.82 -26.26 -12.15
C PHE A 26 17.98 -24.98 -11.32
N SER A 27 19.17 -24.39 -11.28
CA SER A 27 19.42 -23.12 -10.61
C SER A 27 18.74 -21.93 -11.31
N CYS A 28 18.56 -21.97 -12.63
CA CYS A 28 17.79 -20.96 -13.36
C CYS A 28 16.28 -21.03 -13.08
N PHE A 29 15.73 -22.21 -12.70
CA PHE A 29 14.30 -22.33 -12.37
C PHE A 29 13.97 -21.78 -10.98
N PHE A 30 14.94 -21.69 -10.06
CA PHE A 30 14.71 -21.16 -8.71
C PHE A 30 14.77 -19.63 -8.63
N VAL A 31 15.24 -18.94 -9.66
CA VAL A 31 15.33 -17.46 -9.66
C VAL A 31 14.06 -16.80 -10.22
N PHE A 32 13.16 -17.54 -10.88
CA PHE A 32 11.93 -16.99 -11.45
C PHE A 32 10.68 -17.10 -10.54
N GLY A 33 10.86 -17.31 -9.24
CA GLY A 33 9.76 -17.48 -8.28
C GLY A 33 9.47 -16.27 -7.40
N LYS A 34 10.14 -15.12 -7.54
CA LYS A 34 9.64 -13.87 -6.96
C LYS A 34 8.67 -13.23 -7.94
N LYS A 35 7.40 -13.63 -7.88
CA LYS A 35 6.31 -12.73 -8.26
C LYS A 35 6.57 -11.41 -7.52
N VAL A 36 6.96 -10.39 -8.26
CA VAL A 36 6.83 -9.02 -7.79
C VAL A 36 5.32 -8.78 -7.73
N SER A 37 4.73 -9.04 -6.59
CA SER A 37 3.35 -8.71 -6.28
C SER A 37 3.28 -7.19 -6.03
N ALA A 38 3.38 -6.41 -7.10
CA ALA A 38 3.17 -4.97 -7.06
C ALA A 38 1.67 -4.62 -7.03
N ASN A 39 0.75 -5.60 -6.97
CA ASN A 39 -0.69 -5.36 -7.15
C ASN A 39 -1.58 -5.96 -6.06
N GLU A 40 -1.07 -6.71 -5.09
CA GLU A 40 -1.89 -7.28 -4.01
C GLU A 40 -2.24 -6.25 -2.92
N ASN A 41 -1.41 -5.22 -2.72
CA ASN A 41 -1.66 -4.23 -1.68
C ASN A 41 -2.78 -3.21 -2.00
N GLN A 42 -3.12 -2.98 -3.27
CA GLN A 42 -4.21 -2.05 -3.60
C GLN A 42 -5.60 -2.61 -3.30
N ASN A 43 -5.78 -3.93 -3.35
CA ASN A 43 -7.06 -4.56 -3.02
C ASN A 43 -7.38 -4.53 -1.51
N ALA A 44 -6.39 -4.25 -0.65
CA ALA A 44 -6.57 -4.14 0.80
C ALA A 44 -6.74 -2.69 1.28
N ALA A 45 -6.67 -1.69 0.39
CA ALA A 45 -6.73 -0.28 0.76
C ALA A 45 -8.12 0.13 1.28
N PRO A 46 -8.22 1.06 2.25
CA PRO A 46 -9.49 1.57 2.74
C PRO A 46 -10.35 2.13 1.62
N ILE A 47 -11.61 1.70 1.56
CA ILE A 47 -12.61 2.22 0.62
C ILE A 47 -13.33 3.37 1.30
N ILE A 48 -13.12 4.61 0.82
CA ILE A 48 -13.80 5.79 1.34
C ILE A 48 -15.30 5.67 1.05
N THR A 49 -16.12 5.67 2.09
CA THR A 49 -17.59 5.60 1.99
C THR A 49 -18.26 6.94 2.18
N TYR A 50 -17.61 7.84 2.88
CA TYR A 50 -18.02 9.24 3.05
C TYR A 50 -16.79 10.12 3.20
N TYR A 51 -16.82 11.28 2.56
CA TYR A 51 -15.84 12.33 2.74
C TYR A 51 -16.51 13.69 2.49
N GLY A 52 -16.65 14.50 3.51
CA GLY A 52 -17.34 15.77 3.37
C GLY A 52 -17.47 16.55 4.67
N LEU A 53 -18.25 17.61 4.59
CA LEU A 53 -18.54 18.49 5.73
C LEU A 53 -19.62 17.89 6.62
N ASN A 54 -19.39 18.00 7.91
CA ASN A 54 -20.39 17.79 8.96
C ASN A 54 -20.40 19.06 9.84
N GLY A 55 -21.28 20.03 9.52
CA GLY A 55 -21.23 21.36 10.10
C GLY A 55 -19.96 22.11 9.71
N ASN A 56 -19.15 22.50 10.69
CA ASN A 56 -17.84 23.15 10.48
C ASN A 56 -16.66 22.18 10.52
N ASP A 57 -16.92 20.88 10.56
CA ASP A 57 -15.92 19.84 10.68
C ASP A 57 -15.80 19.07 9.36
N ILE A 58 -14.67 18.40 9.15
CA ILE A 58 -14.51 17.47 8.02
C ILE A 58 -14.56 16.06 8.57
N THR A 59 -15.49 15.26 8.06
CA THR A 59 -15.63 13.84 8.41
C THR A 59 -15.22 12.95 7.25
N ILE A 60 -14.46 11.90 7.56
CA ILE A 60 -14.06 10.85 6.65
C ILE A 60 -14.55 9.52 7.24
N GLN A 61 -15.22 8.71 6.41
CA GLN A 61 -15.60 7.34 6.76
C GLN A 61 -15.08 6.39 5.68
N TRP A 62 -14.72 5.20 6.10
CA TRP A 62 -14.21 4.16 5.21
C TRP A 62 -14.68 2.79 5.66
N LYS A 63 -14.53 1.82 4.79
CA LYS A 63 -14.64 0.40 5.12
C LYS A 63 -13.40 -0.34 4.67
N ALA A 64 -13.09 -1.44 5.33
CA ALA A 64 -12.14 -2.39 4.80
C ALA A 64 -12.78 -3.18 3.64
N PRO A 65 -11.99 -3.61 2.64
CA PRO A 65 -12.42 -4.61 1.67
C PRO A 65 -12.78 -5.93 2.35
N ASP A 66 -13.56 -6.76 1.66
CA ASP A 66 -13.97 -8.06 2.19
C ASP A 66 -12.75 -8.93 2.53
N GLY A 67 -12.78 -9.53 3.72
CA GLY A 67 -11.69 -10.37 4.22
C GLY A 67 -10.50 -9.61 4.83
N VAL A 68 -10.51 -8.28 4.84
CA VAL A 68 -9.46 -7.44 5.44
C VAL A 68 -9.94 -6.86 6.76
N SER A 69 -9.07 -6.91 7.79
CA SER A 69 -9.31 -6.29 9.09
C SER A 69 -8.13 -5.41 9.48
N TYR A 70 -8.37 -4.13 9.70
CA TYR A 70 -7.32 -3.20 10.10
C TYR A 70 -7.11 -3.23 11.61
N SER A 71 -5.85 -3.30 12.02
CA SER A 71 -5.45 -3.13 13.41
C SER A 71 -5.48 -1.66 13.83
N LYS A 72 -5.16 -0.76 12.89
CA LYS A 72 -5.22 0.70 13.06
C LYS A 72 -5.28 1.40 11.70
N VAL A 73 -5.73 2.64 11.71
CA VAL A 73 -5.65 3.57 10.57
C VAL A 73 -5.03 4.87 11.06
N ASP A 74 -3.87 5.21 10.51
CA ASP A 74 -3.19 6.47 10.77
C ASP A 74 -3.69 7.53 9.77
N ILE A 75 -4.11 8.68 10.29
CA ILE A 75 -4.73 9.77 9.52
C ILE A 75 -3.73 10.91 9.38
N TYR A 76 -3.59 11.40 8.16
CA TYR A 76 -2.74 12.54 7.84
C TYR A 76 -3.52 13.56 7.02
N SER A 77 -3.22 14.85 7.19
CA SER A 77 -3.79 15.93 6.40
C SER A 77 -2.75 16.82 5.73
N ALA A 78 -3.14 17.44 4.62
CA ALA A 78 -2.38 18.47 3.93
C ALA A 78 -3.31 19.54 3.38
N THR A 79 -2.79 20.74 3.11
CA THR A 79 -3.55 21.85 2.50
C THR A 79 -3.36 21.93 0.98
N SER A 80 -2.58 21.00 0.39
CA SER A 80 -2.46 20.83 -1.05
C SER A 80 -2.28 19.35 -1.39
N PRO A 81 -2.67 18.90 -2.60
CA PRO A 81 -2.64 17.49 -2.97
C PRO A 81 -1.23 16.90 -2.99
N ASN A 82 -0.23 17.74 -3.31
CA ASN A 82 1.19 17.36 -3.38
C ASN A 82 2.00 17.93 -2.20
N GLY A 83 1.32 18.40 -1.15
CA GLY A 83 1.97 18.97 0.04
C GLY A 83 2.49 17.90 0.99
N SER A 84 3.18 18.37 2.03
CA SER A 84 3.59 17.49 3.12
C SER A 84 2.38 17.13 3.97
N TYR A 85 2.05 15.85 4.01
CA TYR A 85 0.98 15.33 4.86
C TYR A 85 1.46 15.24 6.31
N ARG A 86 0.77 15.94 7.19
CA ARG A 86 1.05 15.94 8.62
C ARG A 86 0.14 14.93 9.33
N TYR A 87 0.71 14.19 10.26
CA TYR A 87 -0.03 13.27 11.12
C TYR A 87 -1.08 14.01 11.95
N GLU A 88 -2.30 13.48 12.00
CA GLU A 88 -3.43 14.01 12.76
C GLU A 88 -3.81 13.08 13.91
N ASN A 89 -4.04 11.80 13.62
CA ASN A 89 -4.52 10.85 14.61
C ASN A 89 -4.33 9.40 14.16
N THR A 90 -4.42 8.48 15.12
CA THR A 90 -4.57 7.03 14.88
C THR A 90 -5.92 6.58 15.41
N VAL A 91 -6.68 5.85 14.61
CA VAL A 91 -7.99 5.31 14.97
C VAL A 91 -8.03 3.80 14.71
N SER A 92 -8.77 3.06 15.54
CA SER A 92 -9.08 1.64 15.35
C SER A 92 -10.47 1.41 14.74
N GLY A 93 -11.23 2.49 14.55
CA GLY A 93 -12.55 2.48 13.92
C GLY A 93 -12.51 2.74 12.42
N ASN A 94 -13.66 3.10 11.88
CA ASN A 94 -13.88 3.34 10.46
C ASN A 94 -14.30 4.79 10.15
N SER A 95 -14.05 5.72 11.07
CA SER A 95 -14.38 7.13 10.92
C SER A 95 -13.40 8.02 11.66
N TYR A 96 -13.16 9.20 11.09
CA TYR A 96 -12.39 10.29 11.70
C TYR A 96 -13.07 11.62 11.41
N THR A 97 -13.16 12.50 12.41
CA THR A 97 -13.66 13.86 12.26
C THR A 97 -12.59 14.85 12.70
N ASN A 98 -12.19 15.73 11.78
CA ASN A 98 -11.31 16.85 12.09
C ASN A 98 -12.14 18.08 12.46
N THR A 99 -12.05 18.49 13.72
CA THR A 99 -12.74 19.67 14.26
C THR A 99 -11.88 20.93 14.24
N TYR A 100 -10.61 20.81 13.87
CA TYR A 100 -9.64 21.90 13.81
C TYR A 100 -9.37 22.35 12.38
N VAL A 101 -10.43 22.65 11.61
CA VAL A 101 -10.32 23.07 10.23
C VAL A 101 -10.61 24.55 10.05
N ALA A 102 -9.79 25.24 9.28
CA ALA A 102 -9.96 26.65 8.96
C ALA A 102 -10.88 26.84 7.75
N LYS A 103 -11.77 27.84 7.81
CA LYS A 103 -12.63 28.23 6.69
C LYS A 103 -11.79 28.77 5.53
N GLY A 104 -12.17 28.41 4.32
CA GLY A 104 -11.47 28.83 3.09
C GLY A 104 -10.19 28.08 2.78
N VAL A 105 -9.74 27.19 3.68
CA VAL A 105 -8.55 26.37 3.48
C VAL A 105 -8.96 25.00 2.92
N PRO A 106 -8.36 24.54 1.80
CA PRO A 106 -8.59 23.19 1.30
C PRO A 106 -7.86 22.18 2.17
N TYR A 107 -8.49 21.05 2.43
CA TYR A 107 -7.89 19.92 3.12
C TYR A 107 -7.91 18.69 2.24
N TYR A 108 -6.82 17.94 2.31
CA TYR A 108 -6.60 16.66 1.64
C TYR A 108 -6.16 15.68 2.71
N TYR A 109 -6.68 14.45 2.67
CA TYR A 109 -6.34 13.45 3.68
C TYR A 109 -5.69 12.23 3.04
N LYS A 110 -4.81 11.62 3.83
CA LYS A 110 -4.19 10.34 3.54
C LYS A 110 -4.48 9.41 4.71
N LEU A 111 -4.98 8.22 4.42
CA LEU A 111 -5.22 7.15 5.36
C LEU A 111 -4.19 6.05 5.14
N GLU A 112 -3.44 5.70 6.18
CA GLU A 112 -2.52 4.56 6.16
C GLU A 112 -3.08 3.48 7.09
N ALA A 113 -3.63 2.43 6.51
CA ALA A 113 -4.24 1.32 7.24
C ALA A 113 -3.24 0.19 7.42
N SER A 114 -3.10 -0.30 8.65
CA SER A 114 -2.25 -1.44 8.99
C SER A 114 -3.11 -2.68 9.22
N TYR A 115 -2.71 -3.80 8.62
CA TYR A 115 -3.36 -5.10 8.76
C TYR A 115 -2.31 -6.21 8.78
N GLU A 116 -2.71 -7.40 9.15
CA GLU A 116 -1.87 -8.59 9.13
C GLU A 116 -2.48 -9.62 8.19
N ASP A 117 -1.66 -10.22 7.37
CA ASP A 117 -2.01 -11.35 6.52
C ASP A 117 -1.07 -12.55 6.78
N ASN A 118 -1.16 -13.58 5.96
CA ASN A 118 -0.33 -14.79 6.09
C ASN A 118 1.17 -14.54 5.90
N GLU A 119 1.54 -13.38 5.36
CA GLU A 119 2.92 -12.95 5.13
C GLU A 119 3.43 -11.96 6.19
N GLY A 120 2.58 -11.54 7.14
CA GLY A 120 2.88 -10.63 8.23
C GLY A 120 2.22 -9.25 8.13
N TYR A 121 2.76 -8.28 8.84
CA TYR A 121 2.22 -6.92 8.89
C TYR A 121 2.42 -6.18 7.57
N LYS A 122 1.34 -5.56 7.10
CA LYS A 122 1.28 -4.75 5.88
C LYS A 122 0.70 -3.37 6.19
N THR A 123 1.06 -2.39 5.37
CA THR A 123 0.45 -1.05 5.39
C THR A 123 0.00 -0.68 3.98
N VAL A 124 -1.21 -0.18 3.87
CA VAL A 124 -1.82 0.27 2.62
C VAL A 124 -2.34 1.69 2.74
N THR A 125 -2.34 2.42 1.64
CA THR A 125 -2.64 3.85 1.64
C THR A 125 -3.83 4.15 0.73
N THR A 126 -4.72 5.04 1.21
CA THR A 126 -5.79 5.66 0.42
C THR A 126 -5.75 7.17 0.60
N TYR A 127 -6.04 7.91 -0.46
CA TYR A 127 -6.14 9.37 -0.44
C TYR A 127 -7.59 9.80 -0.60
N ALA A 128 -8.02 10.75 0.25
CA ALA A 128 -9.25 11.49 0.07
C ALA A 128 -8.94 12.82 -0.63
N GLY A 129 -9.78 13.20 -1.57
CA GLY A 129 -9.59 14.39 -2.39
C GLY A 129 -9.75 15.71 -1.62
N LYS A 130 -10.09 16.76 -2.33
CA LYS A 130 -10.25 18.11 -1.76
C LYS A 130 -11.56 18.23 -0.99
N CYS A 131 -11.49 18.72 0.25
CA CYS A 131 -12.61 19.25 1.02
C CYS A 131 -12.29 20.66 1.52
N ILE A 132 -13.26 21.57 1.49
CA ILE A 132 -13.09 22.96 1.90
C ILE A 132 -14.38 23.44 2.59
N ILE A 133 -14.25 24.07 3.75
CA ILE A 133 -15.33 24.82 4.37
C ILE A 133 -15.36 26.18 3.72
N ASN A 134 -16.43 26.50 2.98
CA ASN A 134 -16.58 27.81 2.38
C ASN A 134 -16.67 28.90 3.46
N PRO A 135 -15.95 30.02 3.29
CA PRO A 135 -16.18 31.18 4.16
C PRO A 135 -17.64 31.65 3.97
N LEU A 136 -18.22 32.16 5.05
CA LEU A 136 -19.50 32.83 4.91
C LEU A 136 -19.37 33.97 3.88
N PRO A 137 -20.38 34.20 3.02
CA PRO A 137 -20.37 35.39 2.15
C PRO A 137 -20.20 36.64 3.03
N ALA A 138 -19.41 37.59 2.56
CA ALA A 138 -19.28 38.87 3.21
C ALA A 138 -20.69 39.47 3.40
N PRO A 139 -21.00 40.09 4.54
CA PRO A 139 -22.28 40.78 4.71
C PRO A 139 -22.42 41.77 3.56
N SER A 140 -23.52 41.69 2.82
CA SER A 140 -23.84 42.71 1.80
C SER A 140 -23.93 44.04 2.58
N SER A 141 -23.12 45.01 2.16
CA SER A 141 -23.25 46.38 2.65
C SER A 141 -24.71 46.80 2.45
N LEU A 142 -25.41 47.08 3.55
CA LEU A 142 -26.71 47.72 3.49
C LEU A 142 -26.46 49.11 2.92
N GLU A 143 -26.91 49.35 1.69
CA GLU A 143 -27.06 50.68 1.16
C GLU A 143 -28.23 51.39 1.85
#